data_dcf30b13faae1e6bf1c78fe17655122c
#
_entry.id   dcf30b13faae1e6bf1c78fe17655122c
#
_cell.length_a   1.000
_cell.length_b   1.000
_cell.length_c   1.000
_cell.angle_alpha   90.00
_cell.angle_beta   90.00
_cell.angle_gamma   90.00
#
_symmetry.space_group_name_H-M   'P 1'
#
loop_
_entity.id
_entity.type
_entity.pdbx_description
1 polymer ?
#
loop_
_entity_poly.entity_id
_entity_poly.type
_entity_poly.pdbx_seq_one_letter_code
_entity_poly.pdbx_strand_id
1 'polypeptide(L)'
;LIDTQGNWGNIFTGDSAAAPRYIEARLSKFALETVFNPKTTEWQLSYDGRNKEPITLPVKYPLLLAQGANGIAVGLSSRVLPHNFNEICEAAVKYLRGEEFHLYPDFPTGGAIDVSKYNDGQRGGSVRIRAKIEKLDSKTLVIREIPFTKTADSLQDSITKAIEKGKIKARK
;
A
#
# COMPACT_ATOMS: atom_id res chain seq x y z
N LEU A 1 6.51 8.95 -5.17
CA LEU A 1 6.06 10.25 -5.71
C LEU A 1 6.57 11.44 -4.89
N ILE A 2 6.82 11.26 -3.62
CA ILE A 2 7.23 12.30 -2.69
C ILE A 2 8.61 11.95 -2.15
N ASP A 3 9.57 12.88 -2.28
CA ASP A 3 10.84 12.83 -1.55
C ASP A 3 10.61 13.44 -0.18
N THR A 4 10.97 12.73 0.85
CA THR A 4 10.72 13.10 2.25
C THR A 4 12.01 13.42 2.97
N GLN A 5 11.95 14.36 3.94
CA GLN A 5 13.03 14.65 4.88
C GLN A 5 12.47 14.70 6.30
N GLY A 6 13.23 14.17 7.24
CA GLY A 6 12.81 14.04 8.63
C GLY A 6 12.13 12.70 8.92
N ASN A 7 11.52 12.59 10.09
CA ASN A 7 10.84 11.37 10.54
C ASN A 7 9.38 11.34 10.05
N TRP A 8 9.11 10.51 9.06
CA TRP A 8 7.78 10.28 8.47
C TRP A 8 7.08 9.05 9.05
N GLY A 9 7.58 8.49 10.14
CA GLY A 9 7.11 7.25 10.72
C GLY A 9 7.65 6.01 10.01
N ASN A 10 7.20 4.86 10.46
CA ASN A 10 7.63 3.57 9.91
C ASN A 10 6.46 2.58 9.87
N ILE A 11 6.11 2.12 8.67
CA ILE A 11 4.99 1.19 8.45
C ILE A 11 5.25 -0.21 9.02
N PHE A 12 6.52 -0.60 9.23
CA PHE A 12 6.88 -1.91 9.78
C PHE A 12 6.81 -1.94 11.29
N THR A 13 7.29 -0.89 11.96
CA THR A 13 7.27 -0.78 13.43
C THR A 13 5.94 -0.23 13.94
N GLY A 14 5.30 0.65 13.17
CA GLY A 14 4.10 1.36 13.57
C GLY A 14 4.38 2.73 14.18
N ASP A 15 5.64 3.18 14.14
CA ASP A 15 6.02 4.51 14.64
C ASP A 15 5.27 5.61 13.90
N SER A 16 4.81 6.58 14.66
CA SER A 16 4.15 7.77 14.12
C SER A 16 5.15 8.75 13.52
N ALA A 17 4.70 9.55 12.54
CA ALA A 17 5.49 10.64 12.01
C ALA A 17 5.70 11.74 13.06
N ALA A 18 6.79 12.48 12.92
CA ALA A 18 7.02 13.69 13.70
C ALA A 18 5.98 14.76 13.38
N ALA A 19 5.90 15.80 14.25
CA ALA A 19 5.02 16.94 13.99
C ALA A 19 5.37 17.61 12.64
N PRO A 20 4.38 18.12 11.88
CA PRO A 20 4.59 18.68 10.54
C PRO A 20 5.69 19.74 10.44
N ARG A 21 5.95 20.50 11.51
CA ARG A 21 7.01 21.52 11.55
C ARG A 21 8.43 20.97 11.55
N TYR A 22 8.60 19.66 11.69
CA TYR A 22 9.93 18.99 11.71
C TYR A 22 10.18 18.11 10.48
N ILE A 23 9.24 18.06 9.57
CA ILE A 23 9.33 17.24 8.37
C ILE A 23 9.15 18.09 7.11
N GLU A 24 9.79 17.68 6.04
CA GLU A 24 9.69 18.33 4.74
C GLU A 24 9.32 17.32 3.67
N ALA A 25 8.66 17.80 2.62
CA ALA A 25 8.26 17.02 1.48
C ALA A 25 8.44 17.82 0.19
N ARG A 26 8.84 17.17 -0.87
CA ARG A 26 8.83 17.69 -2.23
C ARG A 26 8.41 16.62 -3.22
N LEU A 27 7.97 17.03 -4.40
CA LEU A 27 7.69 16.08 -5.48
C LEU A 27 8.99 15.45 -5.95
N SER A 28 8.99 14.12 -6.11
CA SER A 28 10.11 13.42 -6.70
C SER A 28 10.22 13.72 -8.19
N LYS A 29 11.41 13.49 -8.78
CA LYS A 29 11.60 13.60 -10.24
C LYS A 29 10.63 12.69 -11.00
N PHE A 30 10.41 11.48 -10.49
CA PHE A 30 9.43 10.55 -11.06
C PHE A 30 8.01 11.11 -11.05
N ALA A 31 7.57 11.77 -9.96
CA ALA A 31 6.26 12.42 -9.90
C ALA A 31 6.13 13.53 -10.93
N LEU A 32 7.15 14.37 -11.08
CA LEU A 32 7.15 15.46 -12.06
C LEU A 32 7.04 14.94 -13.51
N GLU A 33 7.66 13.80 -13.80
CA GLU A 33 7.64 13.22 -15.13
C GLU A 33 6.36 12.43 -15.45
N THR A 34 5.73 11.81 -14.42
CA THR A 34 4.62 10.88 -14.65
C THR A 34 3.25 11.38 -14.25
N VAL A 35 3.17 12.30 -13.28
CA VAL A 35 1.90 12.81 -12.74
C VAL A 35 1.56 14.19 -13.30
N PHE A 36 2.57 15.03 -13.50
CA PHE A 36 2.38 16.41 -13.91
C PHE A 36 2.68 16.60 -15.39
N ASN A 37 1.63 16.79 -16.19
CA ASN A 37 1.76 17.13 -17.62
C ASN A 37 0.93 18.38 -17.94
N PRO A 38 1.56 19.57 -17.96
CA PRO A 38 0.84 20.82 -18.21
C PRO A 38 0.07 20.86 -19.53
N LYS A 39 0.52 20.11 -20.55
CA LYS A 39 -0.11 20.10 -21.88
C LYS A 39 -1.44 19.35 -21.94
N THR A 40 -1.64 18.39 -21.04
CA THR A 40 -2.85 17.55 -21.00
C THR A 40 -3.68 17.78 -19.74
N THR A 41 -3.24 18.68 -18.87
CA THR A 41 -3.96 19.02 -17.64
C THR A 41 -5.05 20.05 -17.93
N GLU A 42 -6.26 19.79 -17.45
CA GLU A 42 -7.33 20.78 -17.41
C GLU A 42 -7.20 21.61 -16.14
N TRP A 43 -7.29 22.93 -16.30
CA TRP A 43 -7.04 23.90 -15.24
C TRP A 43 -8.31 24.69 -14.90
N GLN A 44 -8.52 24.96 -13.62
CA GLN A 44 -9.52 25.88 -13.11
C GLN A 44 -8.87 26.98 -12.27
N LEU A 45 -9.61 28.03 -11.96
CA LEU A 45 -9.15 29.05 -11.01
C LEU A 45 -9.20 28.50 -9.59
N SER A 46 -8.19 28.85 -8.79
CA SER A 46 -8.19 28.59 -7.36
C SER A 46 -9.35 29.33 -6.68
N TYR A 47 -9.69 28.93 -5.45
CA TYR A 47 -10.80 29.52 -4.69
C TYR A 47 -10.75 31.07 -4.62
N ASP A 48 -9.56 31.66 -4.51
CA ASP A 48 -9.34 33.09 -4.48
C ASP A 48 -9.17 33.73 -5.89
N GLY A 49 -9.22 32.94 -6.93
CA GLY A 49 -9.07 33.36 -8.32
C GLY A 49 -7.67 33.88 -8.73
N ARG A 50 -6.68 33.77 -7.85
CA ARG A 50 -5.33 34.30 -8.08
C ARG A 50 -4.43 33.37 -8.87
N ASN A 51 -4.66 32.06 -8.72
CA ASN A 51 -3.85 31.00 -9.31
C ASN A 51 -4.73 30.06 -10.12
N LYS A 52 -4.09 29.20 -10.90
CA LYS A 52 -4.73 28.06 -11.55
C LYS A 52 -4.37 26.77 -10.80
N GLU A 53 -5.33 25.91 -10.62
CA GLU A 53 -5.17 24.59 -10.05
C GLU A 53 -5.70 23.52 -11.01
N PRO A 54 -5.12 22.29 -11.03
CA PRO A 54 -5.61 21.25 -11.90
C PRO A 54 -6.96 20.73 -11.40
N ILE A 55 -7.90 20.48 -12.31
CA ILE A 55 -9.15 19.77 -12.00
C ILE A 55 -8.85 18.31 -11.67
N THR A 56 -8.03 17.69 -12.52
CA THR A 56 -7.50 16.33 -12.33
C THR A 56 -6.05 16.26 -12.79
N LEU A 57 -5.29 15.31 -12.29
CA LEU A 57 -3.93 15.06 -12.72
C LEU A 57 -3.90 13.88 -13.72
N PRO A 58 -3.47 14.10 -14.97
CA PRO A 58 -3.42 13.05 -15.99
C PRO A 58 -2.18 12.15 -15.79
N VAL A 59 -2.27 11.22 -14.83
CA VAL A 59 -1.19 10.29 -14.51
C VAL A 59 -0.98 9.31 -15.66
N LYS A 60 0.27 9.05 -16.02
CA LYS A 60 0.65 8.20 -17.17
C LYS A 60 0.51 6.68 -16.93
N TYR A 61 0.16 6.26 -15.73
CA TYR A 61 -0.03 4.86 -15.36
C TYR A 61 -1.16 4.72 -14.32
N PRO A 62 -1.72 3.53 -14.09
CA PRO A 62 -2.78 3.32 -13.11
C PRO A 62 -2.31 3.47 -11.66
N LEU A 63 -2.10 4.72 -11.22
CA LEU A 63 -1.59 5.08 -9.89
C LEU A 63 -2.43 4.50 -8.77
N LEU A 64 -3.75 4.48 -8.92
CA LEU A 64 -4.68 3.95 -7.94
C LEU A 64 -4.41 2.47 -7.62
N LEU A 65 -4.10 1.67 -8.65
CA LEU A 65 -3.74 0.26 -8.47
C LEU A 65 -2.34 0.10 -7.90
N ALA A 66 -1.39 0.97 -8.27
CA ALA A 66 -0.02 0.89 -7.77
C ALA A 66 0.07 1.18 -6.27
N GLN A 67 -0.62 2.21 -5.80
CA GLN A 67 -0.56 2.63 -4.39
C GLN A 67 -1.65 2.02 -3.52
N GLY A 68 -2.76 1.62 -4.14
CA GLY A 68 -3.97 1.32 -3.40
C GLY A 68 -4.63 2.58 -2.82
N ALA A 69 -5.83 2.42 -2.29
CA ALA A 69 -6.54 3.50 -1.60
C ALA A 69 -7.54 2.94 -0.59
N ASN A 70 -7.77 3.71 0.46
CA ASN A 70 -8.86 3.47 1.41
C ASN A 70 -9.77 4.70 1.42
N GLY A 71 -11.02 4.52 1.06
CA GLY A 71 -12.06 5.52 1.17
C GLY A 71 -13.06 5.15 2.26
N ILE A 72 -13.27 6.04 3.22
CA ILE A 72 -14.22 5.84 4.33
C ILE A 72 -15.28 6.94 4.23
N ALA A 73 -16.54 6.53 4.20
CA ALA A 73 -17.69 7.42 4.20
C ALA A 73 -18.75 6.90 5.19
N VAL A 74 -19.80 7.67 5.42
CA VAL A 74 -20.90 7.23 6.29
C VAL A 74 -21.64 6.07 5.63
N GLY A 75 -21.62 4.90 6.29
CA GLY A 75 -22.30 3.69 5.83
C GLY A 75 -21.64 2.95 4.66
N LEU A 76 -20.55 3.50 4.08
CA LEU A 76 -19.84 2.90 2.95
C LEU A 76 -18.33 3.00 3.16
N SER A 77 -17.60 2.00 2.69
CA SER A 77 -16.14 2.04 2.59
C SER A 77 -15.70 1.36 1.30
N SER A 78 -14.65 1.89 0.71
CA SER A 78 -13.99 1.29 -0.46
C SER A 78 -12.53 1.04 -0.12
N ARG A 79 -12.01 -0.08 -0.57
CA ARG A 79 -10.61 -0.44 -0.39
C ARG A 79 -10.05 -0.99 -1.68
N VAL A 80 -9.08 -0.29 -2.25
CA VAL A 80 -8.26 -0.77 -3.36
C VAL A 80 -6.92 -1.21 -2.79
N LEU A 81 -6.54 -2.45 -3.03
CA LEU A 81 -5.26 -2.99 -2.58
C LEU A 81 -4.14 -2.56 -3.54
N PRO A 82 -2.90 -2.35 -3.05
CA PRO A 82 -1.76 -2.05 -3.91
C PRO A 82 -1.37 -3.27 -4.75
N HIS A 83 -0.70 -3.01 -5.88
CA HIS A 83 -0.20 -4.02 -6.82
C HIS A 83 1.23 -3.71 -7.22
N ASN A 84 1.93 -4.69 -7.74
CA ASN A 84 3.29 -4.52 -8.25
C ASN A 84 3.29 -3.62 -9.50
N PHE A 85 4.16 -2.62 -9.50
CA PHE A 85 4.24 -1.63 -10.58
C PHE A 85 4.57 -2.24 -11.94
N ASN A 86 5.50 -3.22 -11.98
CA ASN A 86 5.88 -3.87 -13.22
C ASN A 86 4.71 -4.70 -13.78
N GLU A 87 4.01 -5.45 -12.91
CA GLU A 87 2.83 -6.23 -13.30
C GLU A 87 1.70 -5.34 -13.82
N ILE A 88 1.51 -4.15 -13.22
CA ILE A 88 0.54 -3.16 -13.71
C ILE A 88 0.91 -2.69 -15.12
N CYS A 89 2.19 -2.39 -15.38
CA CYS A 89 2.64 -1.98 -16.70
C CYS A 89 2.46 -3.10 -17.74
N GLU A 90 2.78 -4.33 -17.40
CA GLU A 90 2.56 -5.51 -18.27
C GLU A 90 1.07 -5.73 -18.52
N ALA A 91 0.23 -5.64 -17.49
CA ALA A 91 -1.22 -5.75 -17.63
C ALA A 91 -1.80 -4.63 -18.51
N ALA A 92 -1.30 -3.41 -18.40
CA ALA A 92 -1.70 -2.29 -19.25
C ALA A 92 -1.35 -2.54 -20.71
N VAL A 93 -0.17 -3.10 -21.01
CA VAL A 93 0.22 -3.48 -22.38
C VAL A 93 -0.68 -4.58 -22.93
N LYS A 94 -0.97 -5.63 -22.15
CA LYS A 94 -1.90 -6.69 -22.54
C LYS A 94 -3.30 -6.17 -22.81
N TYR A 95 -3.81 -5.32 -21.93
CA TYR A 95 -5.11 -4.67 -22.09
C TYR A 95 -5.22 -3.90 -23.42
N LEU A 96 -4.20 -3.09 -23.73
CA LEU A 96 -4.16 -2.33 -24.98
C LEU A 96 -4.06 -3.21 -26.24
N ARG A 97 -3.55 -4.44 -26.12
CA ARG A 97 -3.51 -5.43 -27.19
C ARG A 97 -4.76 -6.28 -27.29
N GLY A 98 -5.71 -6.15 -26.36
CA GLY A 98 -6.89 -7.01 -26.28
C GLY A 98 -6.60 -8.42 -25.78
N GLU A 99 -5.49 -8.62 -25.07
CA GLU A 99 -5.07 -9.90 -24.50
C GLU A 99 -5.66 -10.04 -23.07
N GLU A 100 -5.93 -11.27 -22.67
CA GLU A 100 -6.34 -11.56 -21.30
C GLU A 100 -5.16 -11.41 -20.34
N PHE A 101 -5.45 -10.90 -19.12
CA PHE A 101 -4.48 -10.78 -18.05
C PHE A 101 -5.12 -10.99 -16.70
N HIS A 102 -4.32 -11.36 -15.72
CA HIS A 102 -4.69 -11.37 -14.30
C HIS A 102 -3.73 -10.48 -13.53
N LEU A 103 -4.28 -9.71 -12.60
CA LEU A 103 -3.52 -8.83 -11.73
C LEU A 103 -3.91 -9.10 -10.28
N TYR A 104 -2.94 -9.47 -9.46
CA TYR A 104 -3.16 -9.75 -8.05
C TYR A 104 -2.53 -8.69 -7.16
N PRO A 105 -3.14 -8.41 -5.99
CA PRO A 105 -2.53 -7.50 -5.03
C PRO A 105 -1.13 -7.95 -4.61
N ASP A 106 -0.24 -6.96 -4.45
CA ASP A 106 1.10 -7.13 -3.92
C ASP A 106 1.38 -6.07 -2.85
N PHE A 107 2.15 -6.41 -1.83
CA PHE A 107 2.28 -5.58 -0.65
C PHE A 107 3.74 -5.21 -0.36
N PRO A 108 4.03 -3.94 -0.02
CA PRO A 108 5.40 -3.50 0.27
C PRO A 108 5.99 -4.18 1.52
N THR A 109 5.17 -4.75 2.39
CA THR A 109 5.61 -5.49 3.57
C THR A 109 5.90 -6.96 3.30
N GLY A 110 5.64 -7.45 2.08
CA GLY A 110 5.78 -8.86 1.71
C GLY A 110 4.69 -9.75 2.30
N GLY A 111 5.03 -11.01 2.53
CA GLY A 111 4.12 -12.05 3.02
C GLY A 111 3.56 -12.91 1.89
N ALA A 112 2.93 -14.02 2.25
CA ALA A 112 2.24 -14.89 1.31
C ALA A 112 0.76 -14.50 1.23
N ILE A 113 0.23 -14.42 0.01
CA ILE A 113 -1.17 -14.09 -0.25
C ILE A 113 -1.93 -15.29 -0.81
N ASP A 114 -3.11 -15.54 -0.28
CA ASP A 114 -4.09 -16.47 -0.85
C ASP A 114 -5.18 -15.64 -1.55
N VAL A 115 -5.19 -15.76 -2.86
CA VAL A 115 -6.09 -15.02 -3.76
C VAL A 115 -7.28 -15.84 -4.25
N SER A 116 -7.48 -17.06 -3.74
CA SER A 116 -8.52 -17.99 -4.19
C SER A 116 -9.95 -17.40 -4.13
N LYS A 117 -10.15 -16.38 -3.27
CA LYS A 117 -11.42 -15.66 -3.11
C LYS A 117 -11.33 -14.18 -3.48
N TYR A 118 -10.34 -13.81 -4.25
CA TYR A 118 -10.10 -12.39 -4.59
C TYR A 118 -11.23 -11.80 -5.46
N ASN A 119 -11.83 -12.61 -6.33
CA ASN A 119 -12.93 -12.21 -7.21
C ASN A 119 -12.60 -10.93 -8.01
N ASP A 120 -11.35 -10.79 -8.44
CA ASP A 120 -10.86 -9.68 -9.27
C ASP A 120 -11.23 -8.29 -8.75
N GLY A 121 -11.18 -8.11 -7.44
CA GLY A 121 -11.52 -6.85 -6.76
C GLY A 121 -13.01 -6.51 -6.68
N GLN A 122 -13.89 -7.37 -7.17
CA GLN A 122 -15.34 -7.16 -7.12
C GLN A 122 -15.87 -7.34 -5.68
N ARG A 123 -17.07 -6.81 -5.46
CA ARG A 123 -17.74 -6.88 -4.15
C ARG A 123 -17.86 -8.32 -3.65
N GLY A 124 -17.52 -8.52 -2.38
CA GLY A 124 -17.55 -9.83 -1.74
C GLY A 124 -16.26 -10.63 -1.90
N GLY A 125 -15.30 -10.14 -2.68
CA GLY A 125 -13.97 -10.74 -2.75
C GLY A 125 -13.19 -10.56 -1.44
N SER A 126 -12.25 -11.47 -1.18
CA SER A 126 -11.36 -11.40 -0.01
C SER A 126 -10.00 -12.00 -0.34
N VAL A 127 -8.99 -11.47 0.31
CA VAL A 127 -7.63 -12.02 0.29
C VAL A 127 -7.20 -12.39 1.69
N ARG A 128 -6.39 -13.43 1.82
CA ARG A 128 -5.80 -13.82 3.09
C ARG A 128 -4.29 -13.66 3.01
N ILE A 129 -3.73 -12.86 3.90
CA ILE A 129 -2.30 -12.59 3.95
C ILE A 129 -1.72 -13.31 5.17
N ARG A 130 -0.57 -13.95 4.98
CA ARG A 130 0.16 -14.66 6.02
C ARG A 130 1.59 -14.15 6.11
N ALA A 131 2.11 -14.10 7.33
CA ALA A 131 3.53 -13.84 7.58
C ALA A 131 4.40 -14.93 6.93
N LYS A 132 5.59 -14.55 6.50
CA LYS A 132 6.62 -15.51 6.12
C LYS A 132 7.41 -15.90 7.37
N ILE A 133 7.30 -17.16 7.75
CA ILE A 133 7.92 -17.71 8.95
C ILE A 133 8.95 -18.75 8.53
N GLU A 134 10.17 -18.62 9.04
CA GLU A 134 11.26 -19.55 8.81
C GLU A 134 11.66 -20.21 10.13
N LYS A 135 12.01 -21.48 10.06
CA LYS A 135 12.59 -22.21 11.18
C LYS A 135 14.11 -22.07 11.11
N LEU A 136 14.68 -21.32 12.05
CA LEU A 136 16.12 -21.12 12.14
C LEU A 136 16.82 -22.35 12.75
N ASP A 137 16.25 -22.88 13.82
CA ASP A 137 16.72 -24.08 14.52
C ASP A 137 15.56 -24.84 15.16
N SER A 138 15.85 -25.86 15.99
CA SER A 138 14.82 -26.69 16.64
C SER A 138 13.94 -25.92 17.64
N LYS A 139 14.36 -24.73 18.09
CA LYS A 139 13.70 -23.96 19.14
C LYS A 139 13.34 -22.53 18.69
N THR A 140 13.86 -22.09 17.55
CA THR A 140 13.74 -20.70 17.10
C THR A 140 12.98 -20.63 15.78
N LEU A 141 11.93 -19.82 15.76
CA LEU A 141 11.21 -19.39 14.56
C LEU A 141 11.47 -17.91 14.33
N VAL A 142 11.69 -17.54 13.07
CA VAL A 142 11.91 -16.15 12.66
C VAL A 142 10.79 -15.71 11.73
N ILE A 143 10.14 -14.62 12.04
CA ILE A 143 9.16 -13.97 11.17
C ILE A 143 9.93 -12.98 10.30
N ARG A 144 10.06 -13.28 9.00
CA ARG A 144 10.80 -12.46 8.03
C ARG A 144 9.96 -11.36 7.44
N GLU A 145 8.69 -11.64 7.19
CA GLU A 145 7.76 -10.71 6.59
C GLU A 145 6.45 -10.73 7.38
N ILE A 146 5.86 -9.58 7.60
CA ILE A 146 4.61 -9.43 8.33
C ILE A 146 3.44 -9.16 7.38
N PRO A 147 2.21 -9.57 7.72
CA PRO A 147 1.05 -9.28 6.88
C PRO A 147 0.83 -7.78 6.71
N PHE A 148 0.42 -7.38 5.52
CA PHE A 148 0.06 -5.99 5.22
C PHE A 148 -0.94 -5.43 6.27
N THR A 149 -0.77 -4.17 6.65
CA THR A 149 -1.51 -3.47 7.71
C THR A 149 -1.19 -3.93 9.16
N LYS A 150 -0.27 -4.86 9.36
CA LYS A 150 0.21 -5.23 10.68
C LYS A 150 1.58 -4.59 10.93
N THR A 151 1.81 -4.22 12.18
CA THR A 151 3.10 -3.69 12.63
C THR A 151 3.80 -4.68 13.54
N ALA A 152 5.10 -4.51 13.75
CA ALA A 152 5.89 -5.34 14.65
C ALA A 152 5.27 -5.36 16.06
N ASP A 153 4.85 -4.20 16.58
CA ASP A 153 4.22 -4.08 17.90
C ASP A 153 2.89 -4.85 17.98
N SER A 154 2.03 -4.68 16.96
CA SER A 154 0.73 -5.40 16.93
C SER A 154 0.91 -6.92 16.85
N LEU A 155 1.99 -7.37 16.20
CA LEU A 155 2.34 -8.77 16.11
C LEU A 155 2.86 -9.29 17.45
N GLN A 156 3.74 -8.55 18.11
CA GLN A 156 4.27 -8.88 19.44
C GLN A 156 3.15 -8.98 20.46
N ASP A 157 2.22 -8.06 20.49
CA ASP A 157 1.02 -8.10 21.33
C ASP A 157 0.18 -9.35 21.07
N SER A 158 -0.01 -9.69 19.81
CA SER A 158 -0.77 -10.88 19.40
C SER A 158 -0.11 -12.17 19.89
N ILE A 159 1.22 -12.26 19.79
CA ILE A 159 2.01 -13.40 20.28
C ILE A 159 1.93 -13.48 21.80
N THR A 160 2.12 -12.37 22.51
CA THR A 160 2.04 -12.29 23.97
C THR A 160 0.67 -12.77 24.47
N LYS A 161 -0.41 -12.28 23.89
CA LYS A 161 -1.77 -12.73 24.19
C LYS A 161 -1.99 -14.23 23.88
N ALA A 162 -1.32 -14.78 22.87
CA ALA A 162 -1.43 -16.20 22.54
C ALA A 162 -0.66 -17.07 23.57
N ILE A 163 0.46 -16.58 24.10
CA ILE A 163 1.23 -17.22 25.16
C ILE A 163 0.42 -17.22 26.47
N GLU A 164 -0.14 -16.08 26.87
CA GLU A 164 -0.99 -15.94 28.06
C GLU A 164 -2.20 -16.89 28.03
N LYS A 165 -2.77 -17.10 26.84
CA LYS A 165 -3.88 -18.04 26.62
C LYS A 165 -3.43 -19.51 26.51
N GLY A 166 -2.15 -19.80 26.68
CA GLY A 166 -1.59 -21.15 26.59
C GLY A 166 -1.62 -21.78 25.18
N LYS A 167 -1.87 -20.97 24.13
CA LYS A 167 -1.90 -21.45 22.75
C LYS A 167 -0.50 -21.67 22.16
N ILE A 168 0.47 -20.95 22.65
CA ILE A 168 1.87 -21.03 22.23
C ILE A 168 2.73 -21.17 23.48
N LYS A 169 3.71 -22.09 23.44
CA LYS A 169 4.76 -22.20 24.47
C LYS A 169 5.98 -21.46 23.93
N ALA A 170 6.26 -20.27 24.43
CA ALA A 170 7.48 -19.53 24.13
C ALA A 170 8.26 -19.31 25.44
N ARG A 171 9.59 -19.34 25.36
CA ARG A 171 10.45 -18.82 26.44
C ARG A 171 10.62 -17.31 26.22
N LYS A 172 10.51 -16.59 27.34
CA LYS A 172 10.93 -15.18 27.38
C LYS A 172 12.42 -15.08 27.13
#